data_3e44e66e237011a960f12ea7a1d97d9e
#
_entry.id   3e44e66e237011a960f12ea7a1d97d9e
#
_cell.length_a   1.000
_cell.length_b   1.000
_cell.length_c   1.000
_cell.angle_alpha   90.00
_cell.angle_beta   90.00
_cell.angle_gamma   90.00
#
_symmetry.space_group_name_H-M   'P 1'
#
loop_
_entity.id
_entity.type
_entity.pdbx_description
1 polymer ?
#
loop_
_entity_poly.entity_id
_entity_poly.type
_entity_poly.pdbx_seq_one_letter_code
_entity_poly.pdbx_strand_id
1 'polypeptide(L)'
;MAQVVDGPEEFLDRTLSLLGDSSTDEGTLGGERADRAAAAQTRALLRAGRAGRIEVGGDAETCPDRLSVLVHTHATRPRMLVFGAVDFAAALSRAGHFLGYRVAVCDARTVFATPARFPHADEVIVEWPHRYLADTEVDARTAICVLTHDAKFDIPLLRLALSLPVGYVGAMGSRRTHDHRLGAPRELGVSEDELARLCSPIGLDLGARTPEGTAVSITAEIIAHAHQGTGLPLSRGTGPIHRPAPGVLASAARTAA
;
A
#
# COMPACT_ATOMS: atom_id res chain seq x y z
N MET A 1 -14.77 -6.88 -10.75
CA MET A 1 -15.45 -7.77 -11.72
C MET A 1 -14.39 -8.55 -12.47
N ALA A 2 -14.59 -9.82 -12.59
CA ALA A 2 -13.76 -10.75 -13.37
C ALA A 2 -14.61 -11.28 -14.53
N GLN A 3 -14.08 -11.31 -15.75
CA GLN A 3 -14.78 -11.73 -16.98
C GLN A 3 -13.90 -12.71 -17.76
N VAL A 4 -14.48 -13.83 -18.20
CA VAL A 4 -13.79 -14.79 -19.08
C VAL A 4 -13.63 -14.16 -20.46
N VAL A 5 -12.40 -14.05 -20.94
CA VAL A 5 -12.07 -13.45 -22.25
C VAL A 5 -11.44 -14.44 -23.23
N ASP A 6 -11.06 -15.64 -22.73
CA ASP A 6 -10.51 -16.71 -23.56
C ASP A 6 -10.70 -18.05 -22.85
N GLY A 7 -11.09 -19.09 -23.59
CA GLY A 7 -11.42 -20.43 -23.12
C GLY A 7 -12.47 -21.09 -24.02
N PRO A 8 -13.06 -22.23 -23.57
CA PRO A 8 -14.17 -22.86 -24.29
C PRO A 8 -15.35 -21.88 -24.48
N GLU A 9 -16.02 -21.99 -25.62
CA GLU A 9 -17.09 -21.06 -26.06
C GLU A 9 -18.20 -20.91 -25.01
N GLU A 10 -18.53 -22.00 -24.28
CA GLU A 10 -19.56 -22.02 -23.26
C GLU A 10 -19.24 -21.19 -21.99
N PHE A 11 -17.97 -20.78 -21.78
CA PHE A 11 -17.53 -19.97 -20.66
C PHE A 11 -17.25 -18.51 -21.05
N LEU A 12 -17.15 -18.21 -22.34
CA LEU A 12 -16.88 -16.85 -22.80
C LEU A 12 -17.95 -15.88 -22.26
N ASP A 13 -17.51 -14.66 -21.95
CA ASP A 13 -18.30 -13.57 -21.41
C ASP A 13 -18.95 -13.81 -20.03
N ARG A 14 -18.75 -14.97 -19.42
CA ARG A 14 -19.20 -15.17 -18.04
C ARG A 14 -18.46 -14.22 -17.09
N THR A 15 -19.18 -13.73 -16.10
CA THR A 15 -18.67 -12.76 -15.14
C THR A 15 -18.85 -13.21 -13.71
N LEU A 16 -17.87 -12.77 -12.87
CA LEU A 16 -17.93 -12.91 -11.42
C LEU A 16 -17.67 -11.53 -10.80
N SER A 17 -18.65 -11.00 -10.09
CA SER A 17 -18.55 -9.72 -9.40
C SER A 17 -18.24 -9.93 -7.93
N LEU A 18 -17.22 -9.24 -7.42
CA LEU A 18 -16.73 -9.34 -6.05
C LEU A 18 -16.89 -7.98 -5.37
N LEU A 19 -17.57 -7.96 -4.23
CA LEU A 19 -17.78 -6.76 -3.41
C LEU A 19 -16.85 -6.78 -2.19
N GLY A 20 -15.65 -6.22 -2.35
CA GLY A 20 -14.66 -6.12 -1.26
C GLY A 20 -14.27 -7.48 -0.68
N ASP A 21 -14.25 -7.58 0.64
CA ASP A 21 -14.02 -8.83 1.39
C ASP A 21 -15.33 -9.54 1.79
N SER A 22 -16.47 -9.07 1.27
CA SER A 22 -17.78 -9.70 1.58
C SER A 22 -17.92 -11.07 0.93
N SER A 23 -18.73 -11.93 1.55
CA SER A 23 -19.01 -13.30 1.08
C SER A 23 -20.06 -13.36 -0.03
N THR A 24 -20.60 -12.24 -0.47
CA THR A 24 -21.61 -12.12 -1.52
C THR A 24 -20.94 -11.87 -2.86
N ASP A 25 -20.46 -12.93 -3.49
CA ASP A 25 -20.00 -12.89 -4.87
C ASP A 25 -21.22 -13.15 -5.80
N GLU A 26 -21.37 -12.36 -6.86
CA GLU A 26 -22.46 -12.49 -7.84
C GLU A 26 -21.93 -12.98 -9.18
N GLY A 27 -22.61 -13.99 -9.76
CA GLY A 27 -22.23 -14.57 -11.05
C GLY A 27 -21.40 -15.86 -10.89
N THR A 28 -20.93 -16.39 -12.03
CA THR A 28 -20.09 -17.60 -12.10
C THR A 28 -19.25 -17.59 -13.38
N LEU A 29 -18.03 -18.11 -13.30
CA LEU A 29 -17.14 -18.31 -14.44
C LEU A 29 -17.23 -19.73 -15.03
N GLY A 30 -17.92 -20.67 -14.36
CA GLY A 30 -18.06 -22.02 -14.87
C GLY A 30 -18.12 -23.12 -13.81
N GLY A 31 -18.13 -22.76 -12.54
CA GLY A 31 -18.29 -23.70 -11.45
C GLY A 31 -17.61 -23.25 -10.16
N GLU A 32 -18.07 -23.79 -9.04
CA GLU A 32 -17.68 -23.34 -7.70
C GLU A 32 -16.15 -23.33 -7.46
N ARG A 33 -15.41 -24.29 -8.01
CA ARG A 33 -13.95 -24.35 -7.85
C ARG A 33 -13.25 -23.28 -8.65
N ALA A 34 -13.65 -23.08 -9.93
CA ALA A 34 -13.14 -22.03 -10.79
C ALA A 34 -13.46 -20.64 -10.20
N ASP A 35 -14.68 -20.45 -9.71
CA ASP A 35 -15.15 -19.21 -9.09
C ASP A 35 -14.31 -18.89 -7.84
N ARG A 36 -14.05 -19.89 -6.98
CA ARG A 36 -13.25 -19.72 -5.77
C ARG A 36 -11.78 -19.35 -6.10
N ALA A 37 -11.18 -20.02 -7.09
CA ALA A 37 -9.82 -19.73 -7.53
C ALA A 37 -9.71 -18.33 -8.16
N ALA A 38 -10.67 -17.96 -9.01
CA ALA A 38 -10.75 -16.63 -9.62
C ALA A 38 -10.99 -15.55 -8.56
N ALA A 39 -11.89 -15.80 -7.59
CA ALA A 39 -12.17 -14.86 -6.51
C ALA A 39 -10.93 -14.57 -5.66
N ALA A 40 -10.15 -15.59 -5.30
CA ALA A 40 -8.92 -15.41 -4.53
C ALA A 40 -7.90 -14.51 -5.26
N GLN A 41 -7.65 -14.76 -6.55
CA GLN A 41 -6.75 -13.96 -7.37
C GLN A 41 -7.30 -12.55 -7.62
N THR A 42 -8.61 -12.42 -7.88
CA THR A 42 -9.27 -11.12 -8.09
C THR A 42 -9.20 -10.26 -6.83
N ARG A 43 -9.41 -10.84 -5.63
CA ARG A 43 -9.25 -10.12 -4.37
C ARG A 43 -7.81 -9.69 -4.12
N ALA A 44 -6.83 -10.48 -4.53
CA ALA A 44 -5.42 -10.08 -4.45
C ALA A 44 -5.12 -8.87 -5.35
N LEU A 45 -5.65 -8.85 -6.59
CA LEU A 45 -5.54 -7.69 -7.49
C LEU A 45 -6.28 -6.46 -6.94
N LEU A 46 -7.47 -6.65 -6.38
CA LEU A 46 -8.25 -5.56 -5.76
C LEU A 46 -7.50 -4.93 -4.58
N ARG A 47 -6.94 -5.75 -3.68
CA ARG A 47 -6.09 -5.26 -2.57
C ARG A 47 -4.87 -4.50 -3.06
N ALA A 48 -4.30 -4.91 -4.18
CA ALA A 48 -3.18 -4.22 -4.82
C ALA A 48 -3.62 -2.96 -5.62
N GLY A 49 -4.94 -2.70 -5.76
CA GLY A 49 -5.47 -1.61 -6.59
C GLY A 49 -5.16 -1.78 -8.07
N ARG A 50 -5.04 -3.02 -8.57
CA ARG A 50 -4.62 -3.34 -9.94
C ARG A 50 -5.69 -4.10 -10.70
N ALA A 51 -5.85 -3.75 -11.96
CA ALA A 51 -6.55 -4.56 -12.96
C ALA A 51 -5.53 -5.47 -13.66
N GLY A 52 -5.97 -6.56 -14.28
CA GLY A 52 -5.08 -7.45 -15.00
C GLY A 52 -5.76 -8.71 -15.52
N ARG A 53 -4.98 -9.55 -16.19
CA ARG A 53 -5.41 -10.86 -16.68
C ARG A 53 -4.89 -11.95 -15.74
N ILE A 54 -5.74 -12.90 -15.39
CA ILE A 54 -5.40 -14.07 -14.59
C ILE A 54 -5.79 -15.34 -15.35
N GLU A 55 -5.13 -16.44 -15.03
CA GLU A 55 -5.44 -17.76 -15.57
C GLU A 55 -6.07 -18.59 -14.46
N VAL A 56 -7.16 -19.28 -14.78
CA VAL A 56 -7.92 -20.13 -13.87
C VAL A 56 -8.14 -21.50 -14.54
N GLY A 57 -7.93 -22.57 -13.79
CA GLY A 57 -8.09 -23.92 -14.33
C GLY A 57 -6.83 -24.44 -15.06
N GLY A 58 -7.03 -25.43 -15.94
CA GLY A 58 -5.95 -26.16 -16.58
C GLY A 58 -5.36 -27.27 -15.72
N ASP A 59 -6.00 -27.60 -14.60
CA ASP A 59 -5.70 -28.73 -13.74
C ASP A 59 -7.01 -29.46 -13.35
N ALA A 60 -6.91 -30.76 -13.07
CA ALA A 60 -8.08 -31.60 -12.77
C ALA A 60 -8.76 -31.27 -11.43
N GLU A 61 -8.09 -30.52 -10.55
CA GLU A 61 -8.61 -30.17 -9.23
C GLU A 61 -9.44 -28.88 -9.25
N THR A 62 -9.08 -27.91 -10.10
CA THR A 62 -9.72 -26.60 -10.17
C THR A 62 -10.78 -26.52 -11.27
N CYS A 63 -10.35 -26.74 -12.50
CA CYS A 63 -11.18 -26.79 -13.70
C CYS A 63 -10.35 -27.48 -14.79
N PRO A 64 -10.85 -28.51 -15.50
CA PRO A 64 -10.10 -29.15 -16.59
C PRO A 64 -9.77 -28.16 -17.72
N ASP A 65 -10.67 -27.20 -17.92
CA ASP A 65 -10.50 -26.17 -18.95
C ASP A 65 -9.72 -24.97 -18.42
N ARG A 66 -8.80 -24.49 -19.22
CA ARG A 66 -8.05 -23.29 -18.92
C ARG A 66 -8.84 -22.06 -19.35
N LEU A 67 -9.17 -21.22 -18.38
CA LEU A 67 -9.89 -19.96 -18.59
C LEU A 67 -8.94 -18.78 -18.42
N SER A 68 -8.95 -17.85 -19.36
CA SER A 68 -8.29 -16.58 -19.20
C SER A 68 -9.31 -15.52 -18.81
N VAL A 69 -9.09 -14.90 -17.69
CA VAL A 69 -10.04 -14.01 -17.04
C VAL A 69 -9.46 -12.61 -16.93
N LEU A 70 -10.16 -11.62 -17.49
CA LEU A 70 -9.83 -10.21 -17.35
C LEU A 70 -10.46 -9.68 -16.06
N VAL A 71 -9.63 -9.11 -15.20
CA VAL A 71 -10.07 -8.54 -13.93
C VAL A 71 -10.07 -7.02 -14.01
N HIS A 72 -11.23 -6.43 -13.83
CA HIS A 72 -11.43 -4.99 -13.65
C HIS A 72 -11.63 -4.68 -12.17
N THR A 73 -10.79 -3.80 -11.62
CA THR A 73 -10.91 -3.35 -10.24
C THR A 73 -11.30 -1.88 -10.16
N HIS A 74 -12.24 -1.56 -9.29
CA HIS A 74 -12.60 -0.19 -8.93
C HIS A 74 -12.15 0.06 -7.49
N ALA A 75 -10.82 0.19 -7.31
CA ALA A 75 -10.25 0.52 -6.01
C ALA A 75 -10.27 2.03 -5.79
N THR A 76 -10.60 2.45 -4.58
CA THR A 76 -10.41 3.84 -4.16
C THR A 76 -8.93 4.23 -4.20
N ARG A 77 -8.62 5.53 -4.30
CA ARG A 77 -7.24 6.02 -4.18
C ARG A 77 -6.61 5.53 -2.87
N PRO A 78 -5.35 5.03 -2.89
CA PRO A 78 -4.65 4.67 -1.66
C PRO A 78 -4.51 5.89 -0.76
N ARG A 79 -4.47 5.71 0.55
CA ARG A 79 -4.35 6.81 1.50
C ARG A 79 -2.89 7.04 1.89
N MET A 80 -2.52 8.33 2.02
CA MET A 80 -1.27 8.75 2.65
C MET A 80 -1.62 9.63 3.85
N LEU A 81 -1.34 9.14 5.05
CA LEU A 81 -1.59 9.84 6.30
C LEU A 81 -0.28 10.46 6.77
N VAL A 82 -0.21 11.79 6.77
CA VAL A 82 0.98 12.56 7.15
C VAL A 82 0.72 13.22 8.50
N PHE A 83 1.44 12.78 9.50
CA PHE A 83 1.33 13.29 10.86
C PHE A 83 2.46 14.28 11.17
N GLY A 84 2.09 15.52 11.45
CA GLY A 84 2.98 16.65 11.68
C GLY A 84 2.94 17.67 10.56
N ALA A 85 2.37 18.85 10.85
CA ALA A 85 2.20 19.95 9.89
C ALA A 85 3.48 20.81 9.77
N VAL A 86 4.57 20.19 9.34
CA VAL A 86 5.89 20.81 9.11
C VAL A 86 6.13 21.03 7.61
N ASP A 87 7.19 21.74 7.24
CA ASP A 87 7.48 22.06 5.82
C ASP A 87 7.72 20.80 4.97
N PHE A 88 8.32 19.78 5.54
CA PHE A 88 8.44 18.45 4.90
C PHE A 88 7.09 17.84 4.54
N ALA A 89 6.06 18.06 5.37
CA ALA A 89 4.71 17.57 5.10
C ALA A 89 4.08 18.25 3.88
N ALA A 90 4.37 19.53 3.63
CA ALA A 90 3.88 20.22 2.44
C ALA A 90 4.49 19.65 1.15
N ALA A 91 5.80 19.39 1.15
CA ALA A 91 6.46 18.74 0.03
C ALA A 91 5.98 17.30 -0.17
N LEU A 92 5.84 16.53 0.91
CA LEU A 92 5.34 15.15 0.86
C LEU A 92 3.89 15.08 0.39
N SER A 93 3.02 16.01 0.80
CA SER A 93 1.65 16.09 0.32
C SER A 93 1.57 16.27 -1.19
N ARG A 94 2.42 17.14 -1.74
CA ARG A 94 2.53 17.34 -3.19
C ARG A 94 2.99 16.08 -3.92
N ALA A 95 4.02 15.42 -3.40
CA ALA A 95 4.55 14.18 -3.98
C ALA A 95 3.53 13.02 -3.87
N GLY A 96 2.85 12.88 -2.74
CA GLY A 96 1.79 11.89 -2.54
C GLY A 96 0.60 12.11 -3.48
N HIS A 97 0.17 13.36 -3.64
CA HIS A 97 -0.89 13.71 -4.59
C HIS A 97 -0.48 13.36 -6.04
N PHE A 98 0.74 13.70 -6.46
CA PHE A 98 1.30 13.33 -7.76
C PHE A 98 1.30 11.82 -7.99
N LEU A 99 1.58 11.01 -6.96
CA LEU A 99 1.55 9.56 -7.00
C LEU A 99 0.13 8.95 -6.92
N GLY A 100 -0.90 9.78 -6.88
CA GLY A 100 -2.31 9.33 -6.86
C GLY A 100 -2.83 8.96 -5.48
N TYR A 101 -2.13 9.28 -4.39
CA TYR A 101 -2.65 9.10 -3.04
C TYR A 101 -3.74 10.13 -2.71
N ARG A 102 -4.73 9.71 -1.90
CA ARG A 102 -5.55 10.63 -1.11
C ARG A 102 -4.76 11.02 0.13
N VAL A 103 -4.31 12.27 0.18
CA VAL A 103 -3.40 12.75 1.20
C VAL A 103 -4.17 13.46 2.32
N ALA A 104 -3.96 13.02 3.57
CA ALA A 104 -4.46 13.66 4.76
C ALA A 104 -3.29 14.13 5.64
N VAL A 105 -3.28 15.41 6.01
CA VAL A 105 -2.29 15.99 6.95
C VAL A 105 -2.97 16.23 8.29
N CYS A 106 -2.43 15.65 9.36
CA CYS A 106 -2.95 15.76 10.70
C CYS A 106 -1.91 16.33 11.67
N ASP A 107 -2.29 17.34 12.44
CA ASP A 107 -1.50 17.89 13.55
C ASP A 107 -2.44 18.46 14.63
N ALA A 108 -2.10 18.27 15.88
CA ALA A 108 -2.90 18.80 17.01
C ALA A 108 -2.84 20.32 17.14
N ARG A 109 -1.89 20.96 16.48
CA ARG A 109 -1.64 22.41 16.59
C ARG A 109 -2.32 23.15 15.46
N THR A 110 -3.42 23.85 15.78
CA THR A 110 -4.25 24.62 14.82
C THR A 110 -3.47 25.63 13.99
N VAL A 111 -2.44 26.24 14.56
CA VAL A 111 -1.61 27.25 13.89
C VAL A 111 -0.83 26.67 12.72
N PHE A 112 -0.49 25.39 12.76
CA PHE A 112 0.28 24.72 11.73
C PHE A 112 -0.57 23.95 10.72
N ALA A 113 -1.65 23.31 11.16
CA ALA A 113 -2.54 22.54 10.30
C ALA A 113 -3.58 23.43 9.64
N THR A 114 -3.20 24.12 8.58
CA THR A 114 -4.10 24.99 7.82
C THR A 114 -4.14 24.60 6.33
N PRO A 115 -5.32 24.63 5.67
CA PRO A 115 -5.42 24.33 4.24
C PRO A 115 -4.51 25.17 3.36
N ALA A 116 -4.25 26.43 3.74
CA ALA A 116 -3.36 27.34 3.00
C ALA A 116 -1.91 26.84 2.95
N ARG A 117 -1.45 26.13 3.98
CA ARG A 117 -0.11 25.52 4.02
C ARG A 117 -0.02 24.21 3.24
N PHE A 118 -1.13 23.51 3.06
CA PHE A 118 -1.19 22.18 2.45
C PHE A 118 -2.19 22.13 1.28
N PRO A 119 -1.99 22.95 0.22
CA PRO A 119 -2.94 23.05 -0.89
C PRO A 119 -3.06 21.77 -1.73
N HIS A 120 -2.14 20.82 -1.56
CA HIS A 120 -2.13 19.52 -2.24
C HIS A 120 -2.62 18.37 -1.38
N ALA A 121 -2.97 18.62 -0.11
CA ALA A 121 -3.64 17.63 0.72
C ALA A 121 -5.15 17.63 0.40
N ASP A 122 -5.73 16.45 0.31
CA ASP A 122 -7.19 16.29 0.17
C ASP A 122 -7.91 16.65 1.47
N GLU A 123 -7.22 16.46 2.63
CA GLU A 123 -7.74 16.77 3.96
C GLU A 123 -6.65 17.37 4.85
N VAL A 124 -7.01 18.38 5.64
CA VAL A 124 -6.15 18.95 6.71
C VAL A 124 -6.91 18.90 8.02
N ILE A 125 -6.41 18.11 8.95
CA ILE A 125 -7.09 17.74 10.17
C ILE A 125 -6.37 18.35 11.39
N VAL A 126 -7.16 18.99 12.28
CA VAL A 126 -6.67 19.50 13.56
C VAL A 126 -7.16 18.57 14.66
N GLU A 127 -6.35 17.58 14.97
CA GLU A 127 -6.65 16.58 15.99
C GLU A 127 -5.38 15.93 16.52
N TRP A 128 -5.48 15.23 17.66
CA TRP A 128 -4.43 14.38 18.19
C TRP A 128 -4.15 13.22 17.23
N PRO A 129 -2.91 13.04 16.73
CA PRO A 129 -2.57 12.06 15.70
C PRO A 129 -3.11 10.65 15.95
N HIS A 130 -2.95 10.11 17.16
CA HIS A 130 -3.40 8.78 17.51
C HIS A 130 -4.93 8.64 17.58
N ARG A 131 -5.66 9.73 17.91
CA ARG A 131 -7.14 9.73 17.92
C ARG A 131 -7.67 9.72 16.50
N TYR A 132 -7.16 10.62 15.66
CA TYR A 132 -7.53 10.63 14.25
C TYR A 132 -7.25 9.27 13.57
N LEU A 133 -6.09 8.66 13.87
CA LEU A 133 -5.76 7.35 13.28
C LEU A 133 -6.70 6.24 13.77
N ALA A 134 -7.13 6.28 15.04
CA ALA A 134 -8.05 5.29 15.62
C ALA A 134 -9.43 5.30 14.94
N ASP A 135 -9.88 6.48 14.50
CA ASP A 135 -11.19 6.69 13.88
C ASP A 135 -11.10 6.69 12.32
N THR A 136 -9.92 6.40 11.78
CA THR A 136 -9.67 6.45 10.33
C THR A 136 -9.64 5.05 9.73
N GLU A 137 -10.42 4.83 8.68
CA GLU A 137 -10.33 3.60 7.90
C GLU A 137 -8.99 3.52 7.17
N VAL A 138 -8.30 2.39 7.34
CA VAL A 138 -7.01 2.10 6.72
C VAL A 138 -7.02 0.71 6.08
N ASP A 139 -6.18 0.51 5.07
CA ASP A 139 -6.02 -0.76 4.37
C ASP A 139 -4.53 -1.04 4.05
N ALA A 140 -4.24 -2.19 3.45
CA ALA A 140 -2.89 -2.60 3.06
C ALA A 140 -2.22 -1.67 2.02
N ARG A 141 -2.91 -0.68 1.47
CA ARG A 141 -2.37 0.34 0.56
C ARG A 141 -2.15 1.68 1.26
N THR A 142 -2.51 1.78 2.54
CA THR A 142 -2.32 3.00 3.33
C THR A 142 -0.87 3.16 3.72
N ALA A 143 -0.31 4.35 3.47
CA ALA A 143 1.01 4.76 3.94
C ALA A 143 0.89 5.75 5.09
N ILE A 144 1.56 5.48 6.21
CA ILE A 144 1.63 6.34 7.40
C ILE A 144 3.01 6.96 7.49
N CYS A 145 3.08 8.30 7.48
CA CYS A 145 4.31 9.07 7.56
C CYS A 145 4.29 9.97 8.80
N VAL A 146 5.10 9.64 9.80
CA VAL A 146 5.21 10.41 11.05
C VAL A 146 6.37 11.38 10.93
N LEU A 147 6.07 12.67 10.77
CA LEU A 147 7.04 13.75 10.57
C LEU A 147 7.22 14.64 11.81
N THR A 148 6.58 14.30 12.90
CA THR A 148 6.74 14.99 14.20
C THR A 148 8.02 14.54 14.89
N HIS A 149 8.44 15.31 15.89
CA HIS A 149 9.60 15.01 16.74
C HIS A 149 9.25 15.06 18.24
N ASP A 150 7.96 15.00 18.57
CA ASP A 150 7.48 15.10 19.95
C ASP A 150 6.98 13.71 20.42
N ALA A 151 7.71 13.14 21.37
CA ALA A 151 7.43 11.79 21.89
C ALA A 151 5.97 11.61 22.38
N LYS A 152 5.34 12.66 22.89
CA LYS A 152 3.94 12.60 23.35
C LYS A 152 2.95 12.32 22.22
N PHE A 153 3.28 12.70 20.98
CA PHE A 153 2.49 12.38 19.79
C PHE A 153 2.97 11.09 19.13
N ASP A 154 4.30 10.92 19.00
CA ASP A 154 4.92 9.86 18.23
C ASP A 154 4.69 8.48 18.84
N ILE A 155 4.85 8.34 20.17
CA ILE A 155 4.79 7.03 20.83
C ILE A 155 3.39 6.40 20.74
N PRO A 156 2.29 7.05 21.15
CA PRO A 156 0.95 6.48 21.03
C PRO A 156 0.53 6.28 19.57
N LEU A 157 0.97 7.16 18.67
CA LEU A 157 0.69 7.05 17.24
C LEU A 157 1.37 5.84 16.62
N LEU A 158 2.69 5.67 16.84
CA LEU A 158 3.46 4.55 16.27
C LEU A 158 2.99 3.21 16.81
N ARG A 159 2.68 3.12 18.11
CA ARG A 159 2.09 1.91 18.69
C ARG A 159 0.82 1.50 17.97
N LEU A 160 -0.10 2.43 17.72
CA LEU A 160 -1.33 2.15 16.99
C LEU A 160 -1.05 1.82 15.51
N ALA A 161 -0.22 2.62 14.83
CA ALA A 161 0.09 2.43 13.42
C ALA A 161 0.69 1.06 13.12
N LEU A 162 1.58 0.56 13.99
CA LEU A 162 2.24 -0.73 13.83
C LEU A 162 1.30 -1.92 14.06
N SER A 163 0.22 -1.76 14.84
CA SER A 163 -0.79 -2.81 15.05
C SER A 163 -1.82 -2.88 13.92
N LEU A 164 -1.90 -1.85 13.07
CA LEU A 164 -2.89 -1.79 11.98
C LEU A 164 -2.39 -2.51 10.70
N PRO A 165 -3.30 -3.01 9.86
CA PRO A 165 -2.97 -3.70 8.61
C PRO A 165 -2.62 -2.72 7.48
N VAL A 166 -1.74 -1.77 7.75
CA VAL A 166 -1.27 -0.77 6.78
C VAL A 166 -0.06 -1.26 5.99
N GLY A 167 0.10 -0.76 4.76
CA GLY A 167 1.16 -1.16 3.86
C GLY A 167 2.53 -0.55 4.19
N TYR A 168 2.56 0.61 4.86
CA TYR A 168 3.81 1.29 5.17
C TYR A 168 3.68 2.14 6.43
N VAL A 169 4.68 2.09 7.30
CA VAL A 169 4.82 2.98 8.46
C VAL A 169 6.24 3.53 8.50
N GLY A 170 6.38 4.84 8.33
CA GLY A 170 7.68 5.48 8.38
C GLY A 170 7.71 6.64 9.38
N ALA A 171 8.84 6.85 10.06
CA ALA A 171 9.01 7.93 11.02
C ALA A 171 10.29 8.74 10.75
N MET A 172 10.14 10.07 10.67
CA MET A 172 11.25 11.00 10.50
C MET A 172 12.06 11.09 11.79
N GLY A 173 13.38 11.11 11.67
CA GLY A 173 14.27 11.29 12.82
C GLY A 173 15.72 10.99 12.48
N SER A 174 16.63 11.28 13.42
CA SER A 174 18.01 10.81 13.34
C SER A 174 18.10 9.34 13.74
N ARG A 175 19.22 8.66 13.40
CA ARG A 175 19.50 7.30 13.90
C ARG A 175 19.41 7.22 15.43
N ARG A 176 19.92 8.22 16.12
CA ARG A 176 19.82 8.31 17.59
C ARG A 176 18.37 8.41 18.09
N THR A 177 17.52 9.14 17.36
CA THR A 177 16.07 9.24 17.66
C THR A 177 15.38 7.91 17.39
N HIS A 178 15.81 7.18 16.37
CA HIS A 178 15.33 5.84 16.07
C HIS A 178 15.58 4.87 17.24
N ASP A 179 16.81 4.80 17.75
CA ASP A 179 17.16 3.92 18.87
C ASP A 179 16.29 4.21 20.10
N HIS A 180 16.06 5.47 20.42
CA HIS A 180 15.19 5.89 21.50
C HIS A 180 13.71 5.56 21.25
N ARG A 181 13.24 5.70 19.97
CA ARG A 181 11.87 5.35 19.59
C ARG A 181 11.59 3.86 19.62
N LEU A 182 12.57 3.01 19.37
CA LEU A 182 12.40 1.56 19.49
C LEU A 182 12.30 1.08 20.95
N GLY A 183 12.92 1.78 21.89
CA GLY A 183 12.82 1.45 23.31
C GLY A 183 11.42 1.63 23.88
N ALA A 184 10.83 2.80 23.70
CA ALA A 184 9.52 3.13 24.27
C ALA A 184 8.35 2.24 23.78
N PRO A 185 8.18 1.94 22.49
CA PRO A 185 7.17 0.98 22.03
C PRO A 185 7.36 -0.44 22.55
N ARG A 186 8.61 -0.92 22.69
CA ARG A 186 8.90 -2.21 23.33
C ARG A 186 8.40 -2.26 24.78
N GLU A 187 8.66 -1.22 25.55
CA GLU A 187 8.15 -1.09 26.92
C GLU A 187 6.61 -1.07 26.96
N LEU A 188 5.95 -0.65 25.89
CA LEU A 188 4.50 -0.62 25.72
C LEU A 188 3.93 -1.90 25.08
N GLY A 189 4.73 -2.94 24.89
CA GLY A 189 4.29 -4.26 24.44
C GLY A 189 4.14 -4.40 22.94
N VAL A 190 4.75 -3.55 22.11
CA VAL A 190 4.85 -3.74 20.65
C VAL A 190 5.86 -4.87 20.39
N SER A 191 5.46 -5.85 19.58
CA SER A 191 6.30 -7.00 19.24
C SER A 191 7.45 -6.64 18.32
N GLU A 192 8.52 -7.47 18.29
CA GLU A 192 9.66 -7.27 17.38
C GLU A 192 9.23 -7.34 15.90
N ASP A 193 8.25 -8.18 15.56
CA ASP A 193 7.72 -8.28 14.19
C ASP A 193 7.00 -6.99 13.77
N GLU A 194 6.24 -6.38 14.68
CA GLU A 194 5.62 -5.08 14.43
C GLU A 194 6.66 -3.97 14.31
N LEU A 195 7.69 -3.97 15.18
CA LEU A 195 8.78 -3.01 15.12
C LEU A 195 9.62 -3.14 13.83
N ALA A 196 9.78 -4.34 13.30
CA ALA A 196 10.47 -4.57 12.03
C ALA A 196 9.75 -3.94 10.82
N ARG A 197 8.47 -3.60 10.95
CA ARG A 197 7.69 -2.87 9.93
C ARG A 197 7.96 -1.37 9.92
N LEU A 198 8.65 -0.84 10.93
CA LEU A 198 8.93 0.59 11.05
C LEU A 198 10.13 1.01 10.20
N CYS A 199 9.89 1.81 9.17
CA CYS A 199 10.93 2.50 8.41
C CYS A 199 11.36 3.77 9.16
N SER A 200 12.48 3.71 9.87
CA SER A 200 13.00 4.85 10.64
C SER A 200 14.54 4.80 10.70
N PRO A 201 15.23 5.85 10.28
CA PRO A 201 14.71 7.07 9.66
C PRO A 201 13.96 6.81 8.35
N ILE A 202 12.86 7.55 8.12
CA ILE A 202 12.02 7.41 6.92
C ILE A 202 12.77 7.86 5.66
N GLY A 203 12.64 7.09 4.57
CA GLY A 203 13.14 7.43 3.23
C GLY A 203 14.43 6.70 2.84
N LEU A 204 14.65 6.59 1.53
CA LEU A 204 15.89 6.05 0.97
C LEU A 204 17.05 7.03 1.15
N ASP A 205 18.26 6.51 1.28
CA ASP A 205 19.49 7.32 1.34
C ASP A 205 19.83 7.90 -0.06
N LEU A 206 19.21 9.04 -0.38
CA LEU A 206 19.45 9.81 -1.61
C LEU A 206 20.35 11.04 -1.36
N GLY A 207 20.84 11.24 -0.13
CA GLY A 207 21.59 12.44 0.24
C GLY A 207 20.75 13.73 0.24
N ALA A 208 19.43 13.62 0.37
CA ALA A 208 18.49 14.73 0.33
C ALA A 208 18.72 15.71 1.50
N ARG A 209 18.62 17.02 1.19
CA ARG A 209 18.82 18.11 2.17
C ARG A 209 17.67 19.13 2.18
N THR A 210 16.78 19.07 1.19
CA THR A 210 15.63 19.97 1.09
C THR A 210 14.34 19.21 1.40
N PRO A 211 13.25 19.90 1.77
CA PRO A 211 11.94 19.27 1.94
C PRO A 211 11.49 18.47 0.72
N GLU A 212 11.71 18.99 -0.50
CA GLU A 212 11.38 18.33 -1.76
C GLU A 212 12.22 17.08 -1.99
N GLY A 213 13.53 17.15 -1.78
CA GLY A 213 14.42 16.00 -1.90
C GLY A 213 14.07 14.92 -0.88
N THR A 214 13.72 15.30 0.34
CA THR A 214 13.24 14.37 1.39
C THR A 214 11.90 13.75 1.02
N ALA A 215 10.97 14.50 0.45
CA ALA A 215 9.71 13.98 -0.05
C ALA A 215 9.93 12.93 -1.15
N VAL A 216 10.85 13.16 -2.07
CA VAL A 216 11.26 12.18 -3.09
C VAL A 216 11.85 10.92 -2.44
N SER A 217 12.74 11.07 -1.46
CA SER A 217 13.33 9.97 -0.72
C SER A 217 12.27 9.10 -0.03
N ILE A 218 11.32 9.72 0.66
CA ILE A 218 10.20 9.05 1.33
C ILE A 218 9.30 8.33 0.33
N THR A 219 8.88 9.00 -0.72
CA THR A 219 7.99 8.41 -1.73
C THR A 219 8.67 7.29 -2.52
N ALA A 220 9.97 7.39 -2.77
CA ALA A 220 10.75 6.32 -3.38
C ALA A 220 10.80 5.06 -2.48
N GLU A 221 10.95 5.23 -1.16
CA GLU A 221 10.90 4.12 -0.21
C GLU A 221 9.49 3.49 -0.16
N ILE A 222 8.43 4.29 -0.12
CA ILE A 222 7.05 3.80 -0.16
C ILE A 222 6.80 2.97 -1.43
N ILE A 223 7.25 3.45 -2.60
CA ILE A 223 7.14 2.73 -3.87
C ILE A 223 7.93 1.41 -3.82
N ALA A 224 9.17 1.46 -3.34
CA ALA A 224 10.02 0.27 -3.22
C ALA A 224 9.38 -0.76 -2.28
N HIS A 225 8.84 -0.31 -1.15
CA HIS A 225 8.14 -1.18 -0.18
C HIS A 225 6.89 -1.83 -0.79
N ALA A 226 6.01 -1.03 -1.42
CA ALA A 226 4.77 -1.50 -2.02
C ALA A 226 4.97 -2.50 -3.17
N HIS A 227 6.09 -2.41 -3.90
CA HIS A 227 6.39 -3.22 -5.07
C HIS A 227 7.58 -4.16 -4.88
N GLN A 228 8.08 -4.33 -3.65
CA GLN A 228 9.24 -5.15 -3.32
C GLN A 228 10.49 -4.77 -4.15
N GLY A 229 10.63 -3.48 -4.42
CA GLY A 229 11.80 -2.91 -5.07
C GLY A 229 13.01 -2.90 -4.14
N THR A 230 14.22 -2.93 -4.72
CA THR A 230 15.47 -2.90 -3.94
C THR A 230 15.90 -1.49 -3.54
N GLY A 231 15.33 -0.44 -4.16
CA GLY A 231 15.82 0.93 -4.02
C GLY A 231 17.16 1.20 -4.72
N LEU A 232 17.75 0.19 -5.36
CA LEU A 232 19.00 0.32 -6.10
C LEU A 232 18.77 0.86 -7.53
N PRO A 233 19.78 1.50 -8.15
CA PRO A 233 19.72 1.85 -9.56
C PRO A 233 19.45 0.63 -10.44
N LEU A 234 18.53 0.74 -11.40
CA LEU A 234 18.19 -0.36 -12.32
C LEU A 234 19.41 -0.88 -13.10
N SER A 235 20.39 -0.02 -13.37
CA SER A 235 21.66 -0.38 -14.01
C SER A 235 22.53 -1.35 -13.20
N ARG A 236 22.27 -1.49 -11.91
CA ARG A 236 22.96 -2.45 -11.01
C ARG A 236 22.14 -3.71 -10.74
N GLY A 237 20.89 -3.75 -11.22
CA GLY A 237 20.01 -4.89 -11.05
C GLY A 237 20.24 -5.97 -12.09
N THR A 238 20.03 -7.23 -11.70
CA THR A 238 19.97 -8.38 -12.60
C THR A 238 18.55 -8.95 -12.54
N GLY A 239 17.89 -9.12 -13.67
CA GLY A 239 16.54 -9.68 -13.73
C GLY A 239 15.51 -8.73 -14.37
N PRO A 240 14.23 -9.11 -14.42
CA PRO A 240 13.20 -8.32 -15.08
C PRO A 240 12.96 -7.00 -14.35
N ILE A 241 12.84 -5.91 -15.12
CA ILE A 241 12.52 -4.57 -14.62
C ILE A 241 11.13 -4.55 -14.00
N HIS A 242 10.16 -5.23 -14.63
CA HIS A 242 8.80 -5.39 -14.12
C HIS A 242 8.66 -6.76 -13.46
N ARG A 243 8.56 -6.76 -12.15
CA ARG A 243 8.31 -7.99 -11.40
C ARG A 243 6.81 -8.30 -11.42
N PRO A 244 6.42 -9.59 -11.62
CA PRO A 244 5.02 -9.97 -11.44
C PRO A 244 4.57 -9.65 -10.01
N ALA A 245 3.31 -9.25 -9.84
CA ALA A 245 2.76 -9.02 -8.51
C ALA A 245 2.82 -10.31 -7.68
N PRO A 246 3.06 -10.23 -6.35
CA PRO A 246 2.96 -11.39 -5.48
C PRO A 246 1.59 -12.05 -5.65
N GLY A 247 1.57 -13.38 -5.95
CA GLY A 247 0.34 -14.15 -6.17
C GLY A 247 -0.12 -14.31 -7.61
N VAL A 248 0.51 -13.64 -8.58
CA VAL A 248 0.35 -13.94 -10.00
C VAL A 248 1.46 -14.92 -10.39
N LEU A 249 1.12 -16.20 -10.49
CA LEU A 249 2.05 -17.24 -10.95
C LEU A 249 2.66 -16.83 -12.31
N ALA A 250 3.97 -16.81 -12.38
CA ALA A 250 4.73 -16.61 -13.60
C ALA A 250 4.53 -17.83 -14.55
N SER A 251 3.42 -17.79 -15.29
CA SER A 251 3.12 -18.77 -16.35
C SER A 251 3.46 -18.20 -17.74
N ALA A 252 4.68 -17.68 -17.94
CA ALA A 252 5.10 -17.29 -19.28
C ALA A 252 6.62 -17.22 -19.38
N ALA A 253 7.31 -18.33 -19.14
CA ALA A 253 8.73 -18.45 -19.51
C ALA A 253 9.07 -19.90 -19.84
N ARG A 254 8.32 -20.51 -20.75
CA ARG A 254 8.76 -21.73 -21.45
C ARG A 254 8.17 -21.76 -22.86
N THR A 255 8.64 -20.87 -23.74
CA THR A 255 8.64 -21.12 -25.19
C THR A 255 9.60 -20.15 -25.84
N ALA A 256 10.88 -20.44 -25.80
CA ALA A 256 11.91 -20.05 -26.77
C ALA A 256 13.16 -20.86 -26.46
N ALA A 257 13.24 -22.06 -27.00
CA ALA A 257 14.45 -22.80 -27.28
C ALA A 257 14.29 -23.37 -28.68
#